data_f7c4a833bbb4154b66e02273780f4e62
#
_entry.id   f7c4a833bbb4154b66e02273780f4e62
#
_cell.length_a   1.000
_cell.length_b   1.000
_cell.length_c   1.000
_cell.angle_alpha   90.00
_cell.angle_beta   90.00
_cell.angle_gamma   90.00
#
_symmetry.space_group_name_H-M   'P 1'
#
loop_
_entity.id
_entity.type
_entity.pdbx_description
1 polymer ?
#
loop_
_entity_poly.entity_id
_entity_poly.type
_entity_poly.pdbx_seq_one_letter_code
_entity_poly.pdbx_strand_id
1 'polypeptide(L)'
;MTTRGITAGVDGSPESLAAADWAADEAARRGTSLRLLHAWRWEPLDLPLVQNPETEAERARVLLEAALARVRARRPELAVAATVVPEHAVPALLRESRDAELLVLGSRGHGAVLGFLLGSYGQQVIAEAHCPVVSVRRPAGSEAHMNHLPDHATPGRGGPHRDASGGKGPDGVASGVEGPGGVASGVEGPGGKVSGTEGPGRHAPGGEEFRPGADGEVVVGVQGGADESADVLRFAFQAARARGSRLRAVWAWSLPPLYAYSPGSLALADEAGGLEPYERKALGTVLAPWRERFPEVQVTEHVEIGSAGQVLLSASGRASLLVVGRRVRRTPVGPRIGSTAHAALHHAHCPVAVIPHT
;
A
#
# COMPACT_ATOMS: atom_id res chain seq x y z
N MET A 1 -2.55 -30.24 -13.99
CA MET A 1 -2.30 -28.79 -14.09
C MET A 1 -2.16 -28.27 -12.67
N THR A 2 -0.96 -27.97 -12.22
CA THR A 2 -0.74 -27.33 -10.91
C THR A 2 -1.36 -25.94 -10.96
N THR A 3 -2.45 -25.73 -10.22
CA THR A 3 -3.04 -24.41 -10.04
C THR A 3 -1.98 -23.50 -9.44
N ARG A 4 -1.66 -22.41 -10.14
CA ARG A 4 -0.78 -21.37 -9.61
C ARG A 4 -1.43 -20.81 -8.36
N GLY A 5 -0.73 -20.86 -7.22
CA GLY A 5 -1.23 -20.37 -5.93
C GLY A 5 -0.77 -18.94 -5.64
N ILE A 6 -1.23 -18.42 -4.50
CA ILE A 6 -0.75 -17.15 -3.95
C ILE A 6 0.52 -17.41 -3.14
N THR A 7 1.53 -16.55 -3.27
CA THR A 7 2.74 -16.59 -2.41
C THR A 7 2.82 -15.34 -1.54
N ALA A 8 2.97 -15.50 -0.22
CA ALA A 8 3.20 -14.41 0.71
C ALA A 8 4.63 -14.45 1.24
N GLY A 9 5.35 -13.32 1.11
CA GLY A 9 6.67 -13.14 1.72
C GLY A 9 6.55 -12.84 3.21
N VAL A 10 7.24 -13.60 4.06
CA VAL A 10 7.19 -13.49 5.52
C VAL A 10 8.59 -13.27 6.07
N ASP A 11 8.78 -12.22 6.86
CA ASP A 11 10.04 -11.88 7.54
C ASP A 11 9.90 -11.77 9.06
N GLY A 12 8.70 -12.13 9.59
CA GLY A 12 8.36 -12.06 11.01
C GLY A 12 7.92 -10.67 11.47
N SER A 13 8.00 -9.65 10.64
CA SER A 13 7.46 -8.33 10.96
C SER A 13 5.93 -8.37 11.09
N PRO A 14 5.33 -7.50 11.91
CA PRO A 14 3.88 -7.39 12.01
C PRO A 14 3.20 -7.13 10.65
N GLU A 15 3.87 -6.41 9.75
CA GLU A 15 3.40 -6.10 8.41
C GLU A 15 3.39 -7.34 7.53
N SER A 16 4.42 -8.18 7.59
CA SER A 16 4.47 -9.43 6.83
C SER A 16 3.45 -10.45 7.34
N LEU A 17 3.17 -10.46 8.64
CA LEU A 17 2.10 -11.28 9.22
C LEU A 17 0.72 -10.78 8.77
N ALA A 18 0.49 -9.46 8.73
CA ALA A 18 -0.75 -8.90 8.17
C ALA A 18 -0.90 -9.23 6.67
N ALA A 19 0.20 -9.25 5.92
CA ALA A 19 0.22 -9.69 4.54
C ALA A 19 -0.12 -11.18 4.38
N ALA A 20 0.38 -12.03 5.27
CA ALA A 20 0.05 -13.47 5.30
C ALA A 20 -1.45 -13.70 5.61
N ASP A 21 -2.02 -12.95 6.58
CA ASP A 21 -3.45 -12.99 6.89
C ASP A 21 -4.31 -12.56 5.69
N TRP A 22 -3.94 -11.44 5.04
CA TRP A 22 -4.63 -10.98 3.84
C TRP A 22 -4.54 -11.99 2.70
N ALA A 23 -3.35 -12.57 2.49
CA ALA A 23 -3.12 -13.60 1.47
C ALA A 23 -3.94 -14.86 1.71
N ALA A 24 -4.12 -15.26 2.98
CA ALA A 24 -4.98 -16.38 3.35
C ALA A 24 -6.45 -16.12 3.02
N ASP A 25 -6.95 -14.92 3.35
CA ASP A 25 -8.31 -14.52 3.00
C ASP A 25 -8.50 -14.46 1.47
N GLU A 26 -7.51 -13.96 0.74
CA GLU A 26 -7.57 -13.86 -0.71
C GLU A 26 -7.50 -15.23 -1.39
N ALA A 27 -6.65 -16.14 -0.89
CA ALA A 27 -6.57 -17.51 -1.39
C ALA A 27 -7.88 -18.27 -1.18
N ALA A 28 -8.50 -18.11 -0.01
CA ALA A 28 -9.81 -18.70 0.27
C ALA A 28 -10.90 -18.15 -0.67
N ARG A 29 -10.94 -16.81 -0.90
CA ARG A 29 -11.90 -16.20 -1.85
C ARG A 29 -11.74 -16.69 -3.28
N ARG A 30 -10.50 -16.95 -3.71
CA ARG A 30 -10.18 -17.43 -5.07
C ARG A 30 -10.26 -18.95 -5.21
N GLY A 31 -10.42 -19.68 -4.11
CA GLY A 31 -10.38 -21.15 -4.11
C GLY A 31 -9.02 -21.70 -4.53
N THR A 32 -7.93 -21.05 -4.14
CA THR A 32 -6.55 -21.42 -4.49
C THR A 32 -5.71 -21.69 -3.26
N SER A 33 -4.50 -22.24 -3.43
CA SER A 33 -3.58 -22.52 -2.33
C SER A 33 -2.74 -21.29 -1.94
N LEU A 34 -2.23 -21.27 -0.71
CA LEU A 34 -1.30 -20.30 -0.21
C LEU A 34 0.08 -20.93 0.04
N ARG A 35 1.14 -20.24 -0.35
CA ARG A 35 2.52 -20.53 0.03
C ARG A 35 3.06 -19.38 0.89
N LEU A 36 3.57 -19.70 2.07
CA LEU A 36 4.36 -18.79 2.88
C LEU A 36 5.83 -18.99 2.54
N LEU A 37 6.51 -17.93 2.16
CA LEU A 37 7.92 -17.94 1.78
C LEU A 37 8.73 -17.09 2.76
N HIS A 38 9.71 -17.69 3.41
CA HIS A 38 10.73 -16.96 4.15
C HIS A 38 12.09 -17.17 3.45
N ALA A 39 12.68 -16.07 3.00
CA ALA A 39 13.99 -16.07 2.38
C ALA A 39 15.02 -15.70 3.45
N TRP A 40 15.99 -16.57 3.63
CA TRP A 40 17.05 -16.40 4.62
C TRP A 40 18.39 -16.77 4.02
N ARG A 41 19.36 -15.87 4.15
CA ARG A 41 20.75 -16.14 3.77
C ARG A 41 21.67 -15.81 4.95
N TRP A 42 22.51 -16.77 5.28
CA TRP A 42 23.59 -16.54 6.23
C TRP A 42 24.69 -15.70 5.56
N GLU A 43 25.01 -14.56 6.14
CA GLU A 43 26.19 -13.77 5.78
C GLU A 43 27.12 -13.75 7.00
N PRO A 44 28.38 -14.23 6.86
CA PRO A 44 29.34 -14.11 7.94
C PRO A 44 29.61 -12.62 8.17
N LEU A 45 29.27 -12.12 9.35
CA LEU A 45 29.72 -10.82 9.80
C LEU A 45 31.13 -10.97 10.35
N ASP A 46 32.07 -10.15 9.92
CA ASP A 46 33.46 -10.07 10.46
C ASP A 46 33.51 -9.56 11.92
N LEU A 47 32.48 -9.83 12.70
CA LEU A 47 32.40 -9.52 14.11
C LEU A 47 32.59 -10.80 14.94
N PRO A 48 33.28 -10.73 16.09
CA PRO A 48 33.59 -11.89 16.94
C PRO A 48 32.34 -12.41 17.72
N LEU A 49 31.15 -12.17 17.24
CA LEU A 49 29.92 -12.78 17.75
C LEU A 49 29.78 -14.16 17.10
N VAL A 50 29.72 -15.18 17.91
CA VAL A 50 29.52 -16.58 17.49
C VAL A 50 28.09 -16.70 16.94
N GLN A 51 27.90 -16.32 15.67
CA GLN A 51 26.65 -16.60 14.95
C GLN A 51 26.79 -18.04 14.38
N ASN A 52 25.99 -18.95 14.91
CA ASN A 52 25.90 -20.29 14.38
C ASN A 52 24.89 -20.35 13.26
N PRO A 53 25.25 -20.76 12.02
CA PRO A 53 24.31 -20.92 10.91
C PRO A 53 23.11 -21.81 11.25
N GLU A 54 23.30 -22.83 12.07
CA GLU A 54 22.24 -23.74 12.51
C GLU A 54 21.20 -23.01 13.38
N THR A 55 21.64 -22.10 14.23
CA THR A 55 20.74 -21.28 15.07
C THR A 55 19.88 -20.33 14.24
N GLU A 56 20.44 -19.72 13.20
CA GLU A 56 19.69 -18.83 12.32
C GLU A 56 18.70 -19.59 11.43
N ALA A 57 19.09 -20.77 10.91
CA ALA A 57 18.19 -21.64 10.17
C ALA A 57 17.01 -22.11 11.04
N GLU A 58 17.27 -22.41 12.31
CA GLU A 58 16.23 -22.81 13.26
C GLU A 58 15.28 -21.63 13.57
N ARG A 59 15.80 -20.41 13.77
CA ARG A 59 14.98 -19.20 13.92
C ARG A 59 14.07 -18.97 12.71
N ALA A 60 14.61 -19.15 11.50
CA ALA A 60 13.82 -19.03 10.26
C ALA A 60 12.67 -20.05 10.21
N ARG A 61 12.92 -21.29 10.68
CA ARG A 61 11.87 -22.32 10.76
C ARG A 61 10.82 -21.98 11.79
N VAL A 62 11.21 -21.61 13.01
CA VAL A 62 10.29 -21.23 14.10
C VAL A 62 9.40 -20.05 13.69
N LEU A 63 9.98 -19.04 13.03
CA LEU A 63 9.25 -17.90 12.50
C LEU A 63 8.18 -18.34 11.50
N LEU A 64 8.58 -19.17 10.54
CA LEU A 64 7.68 -19.62 9.48
C LEU A 64 6.60 -20.57 10.00
N GLU A 65 6.92 -21.42 10.98
CA GLU A 65 5.96 -22.29 11.67
C GLU A 65 4.92 -21.48 12.46
N ALA A 66 5.33 -20.41 13.14
CA ALA A 66 4.43 -19.49 13.82
C ALA A 66 3.47 -18.80 12.84
N ALA A 67 3.99 -18.34 11.69
CA ALA A 67 3.15 -17.75 10.63
C ALA A 67 2.18 -18.78 10.04
N LEU A 68 2.62 -20.03 9.82
CA LEU A 68 1.80 -21.11 9.34
C LEU A 68 0.67 -21.47 10.33
N ALA A 69 1.00 -21.58 11.62
CA ALA A 69 0.03 -21.83 12.68
C ALA A 69 -1.04 -20.72 12.74
N ARG A 70 -0.62 -19.47 12.61
CA ARG A 70 -1.53 -18.30 12.56
C ARG A 70 -2.51 -18.39 11.39
N VAL A 71 -2.02 -18.69 10.18
CA VAL A 71 -2.85 -18.83 8.98
C VAL A 71 -3.82 -20.00 9.10
N ARG A 72 -3.36 -21.15 9.60
CA ARG A 72 -4.21 -22.32 9.84
C ARG A 72 -5.30 -22.08 10.88
N ALA A 73 -4.99 -21.34 11.93
CA ALA A 73 -6.00 -20.94 12.93
C ALA A 73 -7.07 -20.02 12.32
N ARG A 74 -6.68 -19.14 11.38
CA ARG A 74 -7.58 -18.22 10.69
C ARG A 74 -8.42 -18.90 9.59
N ARG A 75 -7.82 -19.84 8.84
CA ARG A 75 -8.40 -20.54 7.68
C ARG A 75 -8.04 -22.02 7.73
N PRO A 76 -8.70 -22.81 8.57
CA PRO A 76 -8.37 -24.23 8.74
C PRO A 76 -8.49 -25.06 7.47
N GLU A 77 -9.42 -24.66 6.58
CA GLU A 77 -9.74 -25.32 5.31
C GLU A 77 -8.76 -25.01 4.17
N LEU A 78 -7.90 -23.99 4.37
CA LEU A 78 -7.00 -23.53 3.31
C LEU A 78 -5.80 -24.46 3.15
N ALA A 79 -5.52 -24.87 1.91
CA ALA A 79 -4.27 -25.57 1.59
C ALA A 79 -3.09 -24.59 1.69
N VAL A 80 -2.29 -24.71 2.75
CA VAL A 80 -1.15 -23.85 3.02
C VAL A 80 0.14 -24.64 3.08
N ALA A 81 1.14 -24.21 2.30
CA ALA A 81 2.51 -24.68 2.38
C ALA A 81 3.44 -23.58 2.91
N ALA A 82 4.52 -23.98 3.59
CA ALA A 82 5.53 -23.05 4.11
C ALA A 82 6.91 -23.50 3.65
N THR A 83 7.74 -22.57 3.17
CA THR A 83 9.06 -22.88 2.61
C THR A 83 10.08 -21.85 3.07
N VAL A 84 11.17 -22.30 3.67
CA VAL A 84 12.38 -21.51 3.91
C VAL A 84 13.32 -21.71 2.72
N VAL A 85 13.83 -20.61 2.14
CA VAL A 85 14.80 -20.67 1.05
C VAL A 85 16.12 -20.00 1.46
N PRO A 86 17.29 -20.66 1.22
CA PRO A 86 18.61 -20.13 1.60
C PRO A 86 19.13 -19.12 0.56
N GLU A 87 18.36 -18.07 0.31
CA GLU A 87 18.63 -17.04 -0.69
C GLU A 87 18.27 -15.66 -0.15
N HIS A 88 18.73 -14.60 -0.84
CA HIS A 88 18.24 -13.25 -0.60
C HIS A 88 16.76 -13.12 -0.98
N ALA A 89 16.03 -12.29 -0.25
CA ALA A 89 14.58 -12.13 -0.41
C ALA A 89 14.17 -11.72 -1.84
N VAL A 90 14.89 -10.77 -2.46
CA VAL A 90 14.52 -10.28 -3.80
C VAL A 90 14.65 -11.37 -4.88
N PRO A 91 15.79 -12.05 -5.06
CA PRO A 91 15.91 -13.15 -6.02
C PRO A 91 14.89 -14.27 -5.77
N ALA A 92 14.68 -14.66 -4.51
CA ALA A 92 13.71 -15.69 -4.16
C ALA A 92 12.29 -15.30 -4.58
N LEU A 93 11.83 -14.10 -4.22
CA LEU A 93 10.49 -13.61 -4.57
C LEU A 93 10.32 -13.40 -6.08
N LEU A 94 11.36 -12.92 -6.79
CA LEU A 94 11.31 -12.77 -8.24
C LEU A 94 11.23 -14.12 -8.95
N ARG A 95 11.91 -15.15 -8.44
CA ARG A 95 11.77 -16.51 -8.96
C ARG A 95 10.35 -17.03 -8.75
N GLU A 96 9.80 -16.91 -7.55
CA GLU A 96 8.41 -17.30 -7.24
C GLU A 96 7.39 -16.55 -8.11
N SER A 97 7.65 -15.27 -8.46
CA SER A 97 6.74 -14.48 -9.28
C SER A 97 6.48 -15.03 -10.69
N ARG A 98 7.31 -15.96 -11.16
CA ARG A 98 7.13 -16.61 -12.48
C ARG A 98 6.03 -17.66 -12.46
N ASP A 99 5.84 -18.30 -11.30
CA ASP A 99 4.92 -19.43 -11.13
C ASP A 99 3.73 -19.10 -10.23
N ALA A 100 3.80 -18.05 -9.42
CA ALA A 100 2.70 -17.59 -8.59
C ALA A 100 1.61 -16.89 -9.41
N GLU A 101 0.35 -17.04 -8.98
CA GLU A 101 -0.77 -16.21 -9.47
C GLU A 101 -0.65 -14.78 -8.95
N LEU A 102 -0.18 -14.63 -7.71
CA LEU A 102 -0.11 -13.38 -6.98
C LEU A 102 1.01 -13.45 -5.93
N LEU A 103 1.82 -12.41 -5.81
CA LEU A 103 2.69 -12.18 -4.67
C LEU A 103 2.02 -11.21 -3.68
N VAL A 104 2.19 -11.47 -2.38
CA VAL A 104 1.70 -10.60 -1.30
C VAL A 104 2.85 -10.25 -0.37
N LEU A 105 3.05 -8.96 -0.14
CA LEU A 105 4.14 -8.43 0.67
C LEU A 105 3.60 -7.44 1.71
N GLY A 106 4.21 -7.43 2.89
CA GLY A 106 3.97 -6.40 3.90
C GLY A 106 4.63 -5.07 3.51
N SER A 107 3.93 -3.96 3.67
CA SER A 107 4.53 -2.63 3.56
C SER A 107 5.04 -2.20 4.93
N ARG A 108 6.32 -1.85 5.05
CA ARG A 108 6.89 -1.34 6.31
C ARG A 108 6.29 0.03 6.64
N GLY A 109 5.56 0.13 7.77
CA GLY A 109 5.16 1.38 8.37
C GLY A 109 6.30 1.87 9.26
N HIS A 110 7.00 2.92 8.89
CA HIS A 110 7.73 3.71 9.88
C HIS A 110 6.73 4.66 10.51
N GLY A 111 6.63 4.64 11.86
CA GLY A 111 5.66 5.34 12.69
C GLY A 111 5.09 6.68 12.19
N ALA A 112 4.04 7.16 12.81
CA ALA A 112 3.14 8.25 12.37
C ALA A 112 3.77 9.58 11.91
N VAL A 113 5.10 9.74 11.97
CA VAL A 113 5.79 11.02 11.69
C VAL A 113 6.50 11.07 10.33
N LEU A 114 6.78 9.94 9.65
CA LEU A 114 7.66 9.91 8.47
C LEU A 114 7.07 9.24 7.21
N GLY A 115 5.75 9.14 7.07
CA GLY A 115 5.16 8.56 5.86
C GLY A 115 5.50 7.07 5.69
N PHE A 116 4.65 6.34 5.01
CA PHE A 116 4.82 4.91 4.80
C PHE A 116 5.89 4.65 3.74
N LEU A 117 6.97 3.97 4.10
CA LEU A 117 8.00 3.55 3.15
C LEU A 117 7.82 2.06 2.84
N LEU A 118 7.52 1.75 1.59
CA LEU A 118 7.76 0.42 1.07
C LEU A 118 9.28 0.20 1.11
N GLY A 119 9.75 -0.85 1.81
CA GLY A 119 11.19 -1.12 1.89
C GLY A 119 11.83 -1.28 0.49
N SER A 120 13.11 -0.98 0.36
CA SER A 120 13.84 -1.07 -0.92
C SER A 120 13.65 -2.43 -1.61
N TYR A 121 13.61 -3.50 -0.85
CA TYR A 121 13.36 -4.86 -1.36
C TYR A 121 11.94 -5.02 -1.93
N GLY A 122 10.93 -4.51 -1.23
CA GLY A 122 9.55 -4.54 -1.72
C GLY A 122 9.38 -3.73 -3.01
N GLN A 123 10.00 -2.55 -3.10
CA GLN A 123 10.00 -1.74 -4.32
C GLN A 123 10.64 -2.47 -5.49
N GLN A 124 11.78 -3.13 -5.25
CA GLN A 124 12.46 -3.89 -6.31
C GLN A 124 11.61 -5.08 -6.78
N VAL A 125 11.02 -5.85 -5.85
CA VAL A 125 10.14 -6.96 -6.22
C VAL A 125 8.94 -6.44 -7.02
N ILE A 126 8.26 -5.37 -6.58
CA ILE A 126 7.14 -4.79 -7.32
C ILE A 126 7.57 -4.32 -8.71
N ALA A 127 8.78 -3.73 -8.84
CA ALA A 127 9.29 -3.24 -10.11
C ALA A 127 9.62 -4.34 -11.12
N GLU A 128 9.99 -5.55 -10.66
CA GLU A 128 10.56 -6.61 -11.50
C GLU A 128 9.71 -7.89 -11.56
N ALA A 129 8.72 -8.06 -10.66
CA ALA A 129 7.88 -9.26 -10.63
C ALA A 129 7.13 -9.51 -11.95
N HIS A 130 6.95 -10.80 -12.27
CA HIS A 130 6.26 -11.27 -13.47
C HIS A 130 4.76 -11.48 -13.26
N CYS A 131 4.30 -11.55 -12.00
CA CYS A 131 2.90 -11.63 -11.63
C CYS A 131 2.45 -10.36 -10.90
N PRO A 132 1.13 -10.16 -10.68
CA PRO A 132 0.62 -9.14 -9.78
C PRO A 132 1.27 -9.20 -8.39
N VAL A 133 1.54 -8.01 -7.81
CA VAL A 133 2.06 -7.91 -6.43
C VAL A 133 1.12 -7.06 -5.60
N VAL A 134 0.67 -7.57 -4.47
CA VAL A 134 -0.13 -6.81 -3.50
C VAL A 134 0.74 -6.40 -2.32
N SER A 135 0.76 -5.09 -2.06
CA SER A 135 1.34 -4.51 -0.85
C SER A 135 0.24 -4.33 0.19
N VAL A 136 0.39 -4.97 1.35
CA VAL A 136 -0.57 -4.94 2.44
C VAL A 136 -0.03 -4.10 3.58
N ARG A 137 -0.85 -3.20 4.11
CA ARG A 137 -0.55 -2.41 5.30
C ARG A 137 -1.14 -3.03 6.54
N ARG A 138 -0.47 -2.88 7.65
CA ARG A 138 -1.04 -3.17 8.95
C ARG A 138 -2.12 -2.12 9.26
N PRO A 139 -3.33 -2.52 9.69
CA PRO A 139 -4.33 -1.56 10.15
C PRO A 139 -3.81 -0.75 11.33
N ALA A 140 -4.02 0.57 11.30
CA ALA A 140 -3.76 1.44 12.46
C ALA A 140 -4.63 0.98 13.63
N GLY A 141 -4.04 0.76 14.82
CA GLY A 141 -4.76 0.32 16.02
C GLY A 141 -4.54 -1.14 16.43
N SER A 142 -3.77 -1.93 15.68
CA SER A 142 -3.46 -3.33 16.04
C SER A 142 -2.34 -3.49 17.10
N GLU A 143 -1.99 -2.46 17.85
CA GLU A 143 -0.89 -2.50 18.84
C GLU A 143 -1.24 -3.20 20.16
N ALA A 144 -2.50 -3.53 20.41
CA ALA A 144 -2.96 -3.92 21.74
C ALA A 144 -2.76 -5.41 22.11
N HIS A 145 -2.25 -6.29 21.24
CA HIS A 145 -2.24 -7.73 21.53
C HIS A 145 -0.91 -8.47 21.35
N MET A 146 0.23 -7.79 21.30
CA MET A 146 1.54 -8.47 21.14
C MET A 146 2.58 -8.14 22.20
N ASN A 147 2.17 -7.85 23.44
CA ASN A 147 3.09 -7.84 24.58
C ASN A 147 2.99 -9.18 25.33
N HIS A 148 3.45 -10.28 24.75
CA HIS A 148 3.92 -11.46 25.52
C HIS A 148 4.68 -12.43 24.61
N LEU A 149 5.90 -12.06 24.23
CA LEU A 149 6.96 -13.05 24.13
C LEU A 149 7.69 -13.00 25.49
N PRO A 150 7.89 -14.12 26.18
CA PRO A 150 8.56 -14.10 27.47
C PRO A 150 10.01 -13.64 27.27
N ASP A 151 10.36 -12.54 27.94
CA ASP A 151 11.73 -12.11 28.13
C ASP A 151 12.52 -13.26 28.70
N HIS A 152 13.50 -13.75 27.94
CA HIS A 152 14.48 -14.68 28.47
C HIS A 152 15.27 -13.98 29.58
N ALA A 153 15.03 -14.45 30.80
CA ALA A 153 15.68 -14.07 32.02
C ALA A 153 17.21 -13.97 31.81
N THR A 154 17.73 -12.77 31.96
CA THR A 154 19.17 -12.53 32.13
C THR A 154 19.56 -13.04 33.52
N PRO A 155 20.57 -13.94 33.67
CA PRO A 155 21.02 -14.33 35.00
C PRO A 155 21.67 -13.13 35.69
N GLY A 156 21.19 -12.84 36.90
CA GLY A 156 21.69 -11.77 37.74
C GLY A 156 23.17 -11.88 38.03
N ARG A 157 23.93 -10.84 37.79
CA ARG A 157 25.23 -10.60 38.41
C ARG A 157 25.03 -9.69 39.60
N GLY A 158 25.02 -10.29 40.77
CA GLY A 158 25.29 -9.60 42.03
C GLY A 158 26.72 -9.13 42.09
N GLY A 159 26.95 -7.90 42.46
CA GLY A 159 28.24 -7.33 42.80
C GLY A 159 28.00 -6.10 43.70
N PRO A 160 28.87 -5.86 44.69
CA PRO A 160 28.50 -5.20 45.95
C PRO A 160 28.60 -3.69 45.93
N HIS A 161 27.81 -3.09 46.82
CA HIS A 161 27.89 -1.70 47.25
C HIS A 161 29.30 -1.20 47.54
N ARG A 162 29.59 0.02 47.08
CA ARG A 162 30.54 0.92 47.75
C ARG A 162 30.00 2.34 47.69
N ASP A 163 29.67 2.85 48.87
CA ASP A 163 29.50 4.25 49.20
C ASP A 163 30.84 5.01 49.11
N ALA A 164 30.81 6.24 48.61
CA ALA A 164 31.62 7.38 49.09
C ALA A 164 31.37 8.62 48.24
N SER A 165 30.60 9.57 48.72
CA SER A 165 31.00 10.87 49.24
C SER A 165 31.80 11.81 48.29
N GLY A 166 31.19 12.96 47.92
CA GLY A 166 31.71 14.29 48.13
C GLY A 166 32.57 14.93 47.03
N GLY A 167 32.14 16.08 46.52
CA GLY A 167 33.02 16.98 45.77
C GLY A 167 32.26 18.13 45.11
N LYS A 168 32.32 19.27 45.78
CA LYS A 168 31.88 20.63 45.39
C LYS A 168 32.49 21.10 44.05
N GLY A 169 31.71 22.00 43.38
CA GLY A 169 32.06 22.80 42.21
C GLY A 169 33.33 23.65 42.27
N PRO A 170 33.55 24.65 41.44
CA PRO A 170 32.68 25.80 41.13
C PRO A 170 32.72 26.35 39.67
N ASP A 171 31.77 27.22 39.41
CA ASP A 171 31.81 28.50 38.66
C ASP A 171 32.42 28.61 37.26
N GLY A 172 31.66 29.23 36.38
CA GLY A 172 32.24 30.20 35.48
C GLY A 172 31.66 30.32 34.08
N VAL A 173 30.93 31.36 33.92
CA VAL A 173 30.97 32.40 32.87
C VAL A 173 29.91 32.30 31.75
N ALA A 174 29.00 33.24 31.87
CA ALA A 174 28.08 33.76 30.84
C ALA A 174 28.83 34.50 29.74
N SER A 175 28.32 34.41 28.52
CA SER A 175 28.49 35.44 27.51
C SER A 175 27.24 35.55 26.67
N GLY A 176 26.52 36.63 26.87
CA GLY A 176 25.42 37.09 26.07
C GLY A 176 25.91 37.72 24.76
N VAL A 177 25.08 37.61 23.73
CA VAL A 177 25.09 38.56 22.60
C VAL A 177 23.65 38.92 22.30
N GLU A 178 23.36 40.19 22.55
CA GLU A 178 22.15 40.90 22.12
C GLU A 178 22.27 41.25 20.62
N GLY A 179 21.15 41.25 19.94
CA GLY A 179 21.00 41.83 18.61
C GLY A 179 19.56 42.27 18.36
N PRO A 180 19.31 43.40 17.70
CA PRO A 180 18.19 44.29 18.00
C PRO A 180 16.95 44.10 17.11
N GLY A 181 15.87 44.63 17.65
CA GLY A 181 14.52 44.84 17.24
C GLY A 181 14.23 45.29 15.81
N GLY A 182 12.99 45.01 15.42
CA GLY A 182 12.37 45.45 14.17
C GLY A 182 10.85 45.39 14.25
N VAL A 183 10.32 46.49 14.68
CA VAL A 183 9.05 47.21 14.39
C VAL A 183 7.82 46.45 13.90
N ALA A 184 6.78 46.53 14.70
CA ALA A 184 5.38 46.30 14.37
C ALA A 184 4.84 47.43 13.46
N SER A 185 4.03 47.10 12.50
CA SER A 185 3.08 48.01 11.86
C SER A 185 1.72 47.32 11.72
N GLY A 186 0.81 47.77 12.57
CA GLY A 186 -0.60 47.43 12.45
C GLY A 186 -1.25 48.17 11.29
N VAL A 187 -2.19 47.52 10.63
CA VAL A 187 -3.21 48.17 9.80
C VAL A 187 -4.57 47.54 10.18
N GLU A 188 -5.36 48.34 10.86
CA GLU A 188 -6.81 48.09 11.06
C GLU A 188 -7.54 48.42 9.76
N GLY A 189 -8.46 47.56 9.35
CA GLY A 189 -9.43 47.79 8.29
C GLY A 189 -10.82 47.32 8.72
N PRO A 190 -11.90 48.02 8.35
CA PRO A 190 -13.15 48.02 9.08
C PRO A 190 -14.08 46.84 8.74
N GLY A 191 -14.92 46.49 9.73
CA GLY A 191 -15.93 45.46 9.69
C GLY A 191 -17.02 45.66 8.64
N GLY A 192 -17.37 44.60 7.94
CA GLY A 192 -18.56 44.46 7.14
C GLY A 192 -19.35 43.27 7.62
N LYS A 193 -20.49 43.54 8.25
CA LYS A 193 -21.54 42.56 8.54
C LYS A 193 -22.15 42.12 7.23
N VAL A 194 -22.11 40.83 6.91
CA VAL A 194 -22.95 40.24 5.86
C VAL A 194 -23.88 39.23 6.52
N SER A 195 -25.18 39.58 6.42
CA SER A 195 -26.34 38.80 6.86
C SER A 195 -26.42 37.43 6.16
N GLY A 196 -26.83 36.45 6.93
CA GLY A 196 -27.05 35.08 6.49
C GLY A 196 -28.14 34.95 5.43
N THR A 197 -27.89 34.06 4.50
CA THR A 197 -28.92 33.43 3.69
C THR A 197 -28.80 31.92 3.91
N GLU A 198 -29.80 31.37 4.59
CA GLU A 198 -30.01 29.93 4.74
C GLU A 198 -30.26 29.30 3.36
N GLY A 199 -29.38 28.46 2.91
CA GLY A 199 -29.54 27.56 1.78
C GLY A 199 -30.12 26.21 2.25
N PRO A 200 -30.95 25.52 1.42
CA PRO A 200 -31.72 24.36 1.86
C PRO A 200 -30.86 23.17 2.18
N GLY A 201 -31.13 22.57 3.34
CA GLY A 201 -30.46 21.39 3.89
C GLY A 201 -30.46 20.22 2.91
N ARG A 202 -29.27 19.74 2.60
CA ARG A 202 -29.09 18.41 2.02
C ARG A 202 -29.08 17.41 3.18
N HIS A 203 -30.17 16.67 3.30
CA HIS A 203 -30.21 15.47 4.13
C HIS A 203 -29.16 14.49 3.66
N ALA A 204 -28.18 14.23 4.51
CA ALA A 204 -27.31 13.09 4.38
C ALA A 204 -28.09 11.82 4.74
N PRO A 205 -28.11 10.78 3.88
CA PRO A 205 -28.68 9.50 4.29
C PRO A 205 -27.80 8.84 5.33
N GLY A 206 -28.46 8.15 6.29
CA GLY A 206 -27.99 7.54 7.49
C GLY A 206 -26.59 6.97 7.48
N GLY A 207 -25.84 7.29 8.53
CA GLY A 207 -24.50 6.76 8.76
C GLY A 207 -24.55 5.28 9.10
N GLU A 208 -24.28 4.43 8.13
CA GLU A 208 -23.78 3.08 8.39
C GLU A 208 -22.33 3.20 8.86
N GLU A 209 -22.08 2.71 10.03
CA GLU A 209 -20.76 2.67 10.68
C GLU A 209 -19.81 1.85 9.81
N PHE A 210 -18.90 2.53 9.09
CA PHE A 210 -17.93 1.92 8.16
C PHE A 210 -16.95 1.04 8.93
N ARG A 211 -17.01 -0.26 8.75
CA ARG A 211 -15.97 -1.21 9.17
C ARG A 211 -14.93 -1.34 8.05
N PRO A 212 -13.69 -0.86 8.24
CA PRO A 212 -12.65 -1.03 7.23
C PRO A 212 -12.34 -2.52 7.03
N GLY A 213 -12.61 -3.06 5.85
CA GLY A 213 -12.08 -4.36 5.44
C GLY A 213 -13.04 -5.42 4.92
N ALA A 214 -14.35 -5.39 5.23
CA ALA A 214 -15.27 -6.43 4.77
C ALA A 214 -16.14 -6.02 3.56
N ASP A 215 -16.56 -4.74 3.47
CA ASP A 215 -17.57 -4.29 2.52
C ASP A 215 -17.11 -3.16 1.57
N GLY A 216 -15.80 -2.91 1.50
CA GLY A 216 -15.25 -1.87 0.63
C GLY A 216 -15.22 -2.28 -0.85
N GLU A 217 -15.46 -1.32 -1.73
CA GLU A 217 -15.35 -1.52 -3.18
C GLU A 217 -13.90 -1.78 -3.63
N VAL A 218 -13.74 -2.44 -4.78
CA VAL A 218 -12.46 -2.48 -5.50
C VAL A 218 -12.35 -1.21 -6.34
N VAL A 219 -11.24 -0.49 -6.24
CA VAL A 219 -10.95 0.70 -7.06
C VAL A 219 -9.87 0.35 -8.06
N VAL A 220 -10.05 0.69 -9.33
CA VAL A 220 -9.05 0.46 -10.38
C VAL A 220 -8.72 1.75 -11.13
N GLY A 221 -7.44 2.05 -11.27
CA GLY A 221 -6.95 3.10 -12.17
C GLY A 221 -6.89 2.58 -13.59
N VAL A 222 -7.63 3.23 -14.49
CA VAL A 222 -7.66 2.91 -15.93
C VAL A 222 -6.91 3.99 -16.69
N GLN A 223 -6.00 3.57 -17.58
CA GLN A 223 -5.23 4.48 -18.43
C GLN A 223 -5.03 3.86 -19.80
N GLY A 224 -5.17 4.68 -20.85
CA GLY A 224 -4.97 4.23 -22.22
C GLY A 224 -6.12 3.40 -22.80
N GLY A 225 -5.87 2.74 -23.93
CA GLY A 225 -6.88 1.96 -24.64
C GLY A 225 -7.19 0.60 -23.99
N ALA A 226 -8.05 -0.16 -24.68
CA ALA A 226 -8.51 -1.47 -24.20
C ALA A 226 -7.35 -2.47 -24.01
N ASP A 227 -6.37 -2.49 -24.91
CA ASP A 227 -5.24 -3.42 -24.85
C ASP A 227 -4.28 -3.07 -23.70
N GLU A 228 -3.98 -1.79 -23.49
CA GLU A 228 -3.08 -1.32 -22.44
C GLU A 228 -3.65 -1.59 -21.04
N SER A 229 -4.97 -1.54 -20.88
CA SER A 229 -5.66 -1.74 -19.62
C SER A 229 -6.11 -3.19 -19.37
N ALA A 230 -5.93 -4.09 -20.33
CA ALA A 230 -6.52 -5.42 -20.31
C ALA A 230 -6.12 -6.26 -19.09
N ASP A 231 -4.83 -6.30 -18.73
CA ASP A 231 -4.35 -7.08 -17.60
C ASP A 231 -4.83 -6.49 -16.26
N VAL A 232 -4.83 -5.16 -16.16
CA VAL A 232 -5.25 -4.41 -14.98
C VAL A 232 -6.75 -4.61 -14.72
N LEU A 233 -7.56 -4.45 -15.77
CA LEU A 233 -9.01 -4.64 -15.70
C LEU A 233 -9.38 -6.09 -15.42
N ARG A 234 -8.72 -7.06 -16.06
CA ARG A 234 -8.93 -8.48 -15.76
C ARG A 234 -8.74 -8.78 -14.29
N PHE A 235 -7.64 -8.32 -13.70
CA PHE A 235 -7.37 -8.51 -12.27
C PHE A 235 -8.44 -7.83 -11.40
N ALA A 236 -8.80 -6.57 -11.70
CA ALA A 236 -9.76 -5.79 -10.94
C ALA A 236 -11.16 -6.42 -10.94
N PHE A 237 -11.64 -6.85 -12.11
CA PHE A 237 -12.94 -7.55 -12.23
C PHE A 237 -12.94 -8.89 -11.49
N GLN A 238 -11.88 -9.67 -11.62
CA GLN A 238 -11.74 -10.94 -10.87
C GLN A 238 -11.70 -10.69 -9.36
N ALA A 239 -10.99 -9.64 -8.92
CA ALA A 239 -10.92 -9.27 -7.52
C ALA A 239 -12.28 -8.79 -6.97
N ALA A 240 -13.04 -7.99 -7.74
CA ALA A 240 -14.38 -7.54 -7.37
C ALA A 240 -15.35 -8.71 -7.28
N ARG A 241 -15.33 -9.61 -8.28
CA ARG A 241 -16.13 -10.86 -8.29
C ARG A 241 -15.85 -11.73 -7.08
N ALA A 242 -14.57 -11.99 -6.79
CA ALA A 242 -14.18 -12.85 -5.67
C ALA A 242 -14.59 -12.29 -4.30
N ARG A 243 -14.81 -10.96 -4.22
CA ARG A 243 -15.28 -10.26 -3.02
C ARG A 243 -16.80 -10.06 -2.98
N GLY A 244 -17.50 -10.29 -4.09
CA GLY A 244 -18.91 -9.90 -4.23
C GLY A 244 -19.10 -8.38 -4.10
N SER A 245 -18.09 -7.58 -4.44
CA SER A 245 -18.07 -6.13 -4.25
C SER A 245 -18.25 -5.36 -5.55
N ARG A 246 -18.56 -4.07 -5.42
CA ARG A 246 -18.58 -3.13 -6.56
C ARG A 246 -17.16 -2.88 -7.05
N LEU A 247 -17.05 -2.51 -8.32
CA LEU A 247 -15.82 -2.04 -8.95
C LEU A 247 -15.99 -0.57 -9.32
N ARG A 248 -15.12 0.30 -8.80
CA ARG A 248 -15.02 1.70 -9.22
C ARG A 248 -13.86 1.84 -10.20
N ALA A 249 -14.18 2.14 -11.45
CA ALA A 249 -13.19 2.43 -12.48
C ALA A 249 -12.91 3.94 -12.50
N VAL A 250 -11.67 4.31 -12.23
CA VAL A 250 -11.21 5.70 -12.12
C VAL A 250 -10.40 6.06 -13.35
N TRP A 251 -10.84 7.11 -14.03
CA TRP A 251 -10.20 7.71 -15.20
C TRP A 251 -9.81 9.14 -14.87
N ALA A 252 -8.54 9.35 -14.60
CA ALA A 252 -7.98 10.68 -14.40
C ALA A 252 -7.43 11.23 -15.71
N TRP A 253 -7.80 12.43 -16.07
CA TRP A 253 -7.37 13.07 -17.29
C TRP A 253 -6.87 14.50 -17.02
N SER A 254 -6.10 15.06 -17.93
CA SER A 254 -5.59 16.42 -17.84
C SER A 254 -5.90 17.19 -19.12
N LEU A 255 -6.13 18.49 -18.99
CA LEU A 255 -6.30 19.34 -20.15
C LEU A 255 -5.05 19.29 -21.05
N PRO A 256 -5.22 19.05 -22.36
CA PRO A 256 -4.11 19.18 -23.29
C PRO A 256 -3.45 20.55 -23.17
N PRO A 257 -2.12 20.64 -23.32
CA PRO A 257 -1.37 21.90 -23.18
C PRO A 257 -1.92 23.05 -24.05
N LEU A 258 -2.51 22.73 -25.20
CA LEU A 258 -3.13 23.71 -26.09
C LEU A 258 -4.21 24.56 -25.38
N TYR A 259 -5.00 23.96 -24.51
CA TYR A 259 -6.05 24.66 -23.77
C TYR A 259 -5.50 25.54 -22.65
N ALA A 260 -4.34 25.20 -22.08
CA ALA A 260 -3.67 26.02 -21.07
C ALA A 260 -3.17 27.35 -21.63
N TYR A 261 -2.86 27.42 -22.92
CA TYR A 261 -2.31 28.60 -23.59
C TYR A 261 -3.33 29.37 -24.44
N SER A 262 -4.58 28.90 -24.55
CA SER A 262 -5.63 29.51 -25.35
C SER A 262 -6.97 29.56 -24.60
N PRO A 263 -7.19 30.62 -23.78
CA PRO A 263 -8.45 30.77 -23.01
C PRO A 263 -9.72 30.72 -23.86
N GLY A 264 -9.67 31.21 -25.09
CA GLY A 264 -10.78 31.12 -26.02
C GLY A 264 -11.12 29.70 -26.45
N SER A 265 -10.17 28.80 -26.54
CA SER A 265 -10.40 27.38 -26.85
C SER A 265 -11.09 26.66 -25.69
N LEU A 266 -10.80 27.07 -24.45
CA LEU A 266 -11.42 26.51 -23.26
C LEU A 266 -12.91 26.94 -23.18
N ALA A 267 -13.20 28.21 -23.47
CA ALA A 267 -14.58 28.72 -23.53
C ALA A 267 -15.42 28.00 -24.60
N LEU A 268 -14.86 27.77 -25.80
CA LEU A 268 -15.53 27.03 -26.86
C LEU A 268 -15.73 25.54 -26.50
N ALA A 269 -14.78 24.92 -25.78
CA ALA A 269 -14.94 23.54 -25.29
C ALA A 269 -16.05 23.47 -24.22
N ASP A 270 -16.18 24.48 -23.37
CA ASP A 270 -17.19 24.56 -22.33
C ASP A 270 -18.57 24.77 -22.91
N GLU A 271 -18.69 25.63 -23.94
CA GLU A 271 -19.93 25.83 -24.72
C GLU A 271 -20.37 24.55 -25.45
N ALA A 272 -19.45 23.68 -25.85
CA ALA A 272 -19.75 22.40 -26.47
C ALA A 272 -20.08 21.27 -25.46
N GLY A 273 -20.27 21.60 -24.17
CA GLY A 273 -20.57 20.64 -23.10
C GLY A 273 -19.32 20.03 -22.42
N GLY A 274 -18.15 20.62 -22.63
CA GLY A 274 -16.88 20.23 -22.00
C GLY A 274 -16.22 19.00 -22.64
N LEU A 275 -15.05 18.65 -22.13
CA LEU A 275 -14.30 17.46 -22.58
C LEU A 275 -14.65 16.20 -21.78
N GLU A 276 -15.25 16.34 -20.60
CA GLU A 276 -15.60 15.21 -19.71
C GLU A 276 -16.49 14.15 -20.39
N PRO A 277 -17.54 14.51 -21.20
CA PRO A 277 -18.35 13.50 -21.89
C PRO A 277 -17.57 12.61 -22.84
N TYR A 278 -16.53 13.14 -23.50
CA TYR A 278 -15.64 12.37 -24.37
C TYR A 278 -14.77 11.40 -23.58
N GLU A 279 -14.21 11.85 -22.46
CA GLU A 279 -13.40 11.03 -21.56
C GLU A 279 -14.25 9.92 -20.91
N ARG A 280 -15.48 10.23 -20.52
CA ARG A 280 -16.46 9.25 -20.01
C ARG A 280 -16.81 8.21 -21.06
N LYS A 281 -17.03 8.63 -22.31
CA LYS A 281 -17.29 7.71 -23.42
C LYS A 281 -16.09 6.81 -23.70
N ALA A 282 -14.86 7.35 -23.63
CA ALA A 282 -13.63 6.56 -23.79
C ALA A 282 -13.54 5.48 -22.72
N LEU A 283 -13.75 5.84 -21.44
CA LEU A 283 -13.78 4.88 -20.34
C LEU A 283 -14.87 3.82 -20.54
N GLY A 284 -16.09 4.23 -20.90
CA GLY A 284 -17.21 3.31 -21.17
C GLY A 284 -16.87 2.30 -22.27
N THR A 285 -16.20 2.75 -23.35
CA THR A 285 -15.74 1.87 -24.44
C THR A 285 -14.73 0.84 -23.95
N VAL A 286 -13.78 1.22 -23.10
CA VAL A 286 -12.79 0.31 -22.52
C VAL A 286 -13.44 -0.70 -21.57
N LEU A 287 -14.49 -0.30 -20.85
CA LEU A 287 -15.18 -1.15 -19.87
C LEU A 287 -16.22 -2.10 -20.49
N ALA A 288 -16.76 -1.79 -21.68
CA ALA A 288 -17.85 -2.55 -22.28
C ALA A 288 -17.57 -4.06 -22.38
N PRO A 289 -16.43 -4.55 -22.92
CA PRO A 289 -16.15 -5.98 -23.02
C PRO A 289 -16.06 -6.67 -21.65
N TRP A 290 -15.65 -5.93 -20.64
CA TRP A 290 -15.50 -6.45 -19.29
C TRP A 290 -16.84 -6.56 -18.57
N ARG A 291 -17.77 -5.63 -18.79
CA ARG A 291 -19.14 -5.71 -18.28
C ARG A 291 -19.90 -6.91 -18.86
N GLU A 292 -19.70 -7.17 -20.14
CA GLU A 292 -20.27 -8.38 -20.79
C GLU A 292 -19.71 -9.67 -20.21
N ARG A 293 -18.39 -9.69 -19.92
CA ARG A 293 -17.70 -10.87 -19.38
C ARG A 293 -17.98 -11.12 -17.90
N PHE A 294 -18.28 -10.06 -17.12
CA PHE A 294 -18.52 -10.10 -15.67
C PHE A 294 -19.82 -9.37 -15.31
N PRO A 295 -20.99 -9.86 -15.79
CA PRO A 295 -22.27 -9.20 -15.60
C PRO A 295 -22.69 -9.08 -14.12
N GLU A 296 -22.14 -9.92 -13.24
CA GLU A 296 -22.37 -9.91 -11.80
C GLU A 296 -21.63 -8.77 -11.08
N VAL A 297 -20.64 -8.14 -11.71
CA VAL A 297 -19.86 -7.06 -11.10
C VAL A 297 -20.50 -5.70 -11.43
N GLN A 298 -21.01 -5.03 -10.42
CA GLN A 298 -21.51 -3.65 -10.57
C GLN A 298 -20.33 -2.68 -10.73
N VAL A 299 -20.29 -1.97 -11.87
CA VAL A 299 -19.21 -1.03 -12.21
C VAL A 299 -19.71 0.40 -12.14
N THR A 300 -19.04 1.22 -11.33
CA THR A 300 -19.21 2.69 -11.29
C THR A 300 -18.04 3.37 -12.00
N GLU A 301 -18.35 4.33 -12.86
CA GLU A 301 -17.35 5.14 -13.55
C GLU A 301 -17.08 6.42 -12.76
N HIS A 302 -15.81 6.74 -12.57
CA HIS A 302 -15.35 7.98 -11.96
C HIS A 302 -14.35 8.66 -12.92
N VAL A 303 -14.81 9.74 -13.55
CA VAL A 303 -14.00 10.52 -14.48
C VAL A 303 -13.72 11.86 -13.83
N GLU A 304 -12.46 12.22 -13.68
CA GLU A 304 -12.07 13.45 -12.98
C GLU A 304 -10.82 14.06 -13.63
N ILE A 305 -10.82 15.41 -13.71
CA ILE A 305 -9.66 16.16 -14.14
C ILE A 305 -8.66 16.27 -13.00
N GLY A 306 -7.41 15.88 -13.24
CA GLY A 306 -6.37 15.97 -12.23
C GLY A 306 -5.23 14.98 -12.44
N SER A 307 -4.28 14.97 -11.49
CA SER A 307 -3.20 13.97 -11.52
C SER A 307 -3.74 12.60 -11.12
N ALA A 308 -3.40 11.56 -11.88
CA ALA A 308 -3.89 10.20 -11.66
C ALA A 308 -3.64 9.70 -10.23
N GLY A 309 -2.48 10.05 -9.63
CA GLY A 309 -2.15 9.66 -8.27
C GLY A 309 -3.12 10.28 -7.23
N GLN A 310 -3.41 11.58 -7.35
CA GLN A 310 -4.30 12.29 -6.43
C GLN A 310 -5.74 11.82 -6.55
N VAL A 311 -6.25 11.71 -7.79
CA VAL A 311 -7.62 11.25 -8.06
C VAL A 311 -7.84 9.85 -7.54
N LEU A 312 -6.89 8.93 -7.78
CA LEU A 312 -6.97 7.56 -7.27
C LEU A 312 -6.91 7.48 -5.74
N LEU A 313 -6.06 8.29 -5.10
CA LEU A 313 -5.97 8.32 -3.64
C LEU A 313 -7.28 8.83 -3.02
N SER A 314 -7.86 9.89 -3.59
CA SER A 314 -9.17 10.40 -3.18
C SER A 314 -10.27 9.34 -3.34
N ALA A 315 -10.32 8.69 -4.51
CA ALA A 315 -11.31 7.64 -4.79
C ALA A 315 -11.16 6.38 -3.93
N SER A 316 -9.92 6.10 -3.43
CA SER A 316 -9.61 4.87 -2.68
C SER A 316 -9.84 4.95 -1.17
N GLY A 317 -10.36 6.06 -0.63
CA GLY A 317 -10.50 6.27 0.82
C GLY A 317 -11.34 5.20 1.54
N ARG A 318 -12.26 4.53 0.83
CA ARG A 318 -13.11 3.44 1.34
C ARG A 318 -12.90 2.12 0.58
N ALA A 319 -11.82 2.01 -0.17
CA ALA A 319 -11.55 0.81 -0.96
C ALA A 319 -11.10 -0.36 -0.09
N SER A 320 -11.53 -1.57 -0.43
CA SER A 320 -10.98 -2.83 0.11
C SER A 320 -9.70 -3.24 -0.62
N LEU A 321 -9.51 -2.73 -1.85
CA LEU A 321 -8.35 -2.97 -2.70
C LEU A 321 -8.24 -1.86 -3.75
N LEU A 322 -7.05 -1.27 -3.89
CA LEU A 322 -6.70 -0.37 -4.99
C LEU A 322 -5.86 -1.13 -6.02
N VAL A 323 -6.27 -1.11 -7.28
CA VAL A 323 -5.59 -1.78 -8.39
C VAL A 323 -4.99 -0.75 -9.32
N VAL A 324 -3.69 -0.84 -9.59
CA VAL A 324 -2.96 0.06 -10.49
C VAL A 324 -2.05 -0.74 -11.42
N GLY A 325 -1.82 -0.21 -12.62
CA GLY A 325 -0.93 -0.80 -13.59
C GLY A 325 0.53 -0.41 -13.37
N ARG A 326 1.45 -1.29 -13.77
CA ARG A 326 2.87 -1.03 -13.92
C ARG A 326 3.30 -1.47 -15.32
N ARG A 327 3.71 -0.51 -16.16
CA ARG A 327 4.18 -0.83 -17.51
C ARG A 327 5.52 -1.58 -17.45
N VAL A 328 5.55 -2.76 -18.07
CA VAL A 328 6.78 -3.54 -18.22
C VAL A 328 7.62 -2.91 -19.33
N ARG A 329 8.74 -2.28 -18.98
CA ARG A 329 9.66 -1.68 -19.94
C ARG A 329 10.74 -2.67 -20.32
N ARG A 330 11.05 -2.76 -21.61
CA ARG A 330 12.15 -3.58 -22.14
C ARG A 330 13.52 -2.91 -22.04
N THR A 331 13.55 -1.61 -21.67
CA THR A 331 14.80 -0.83 -21.55
C THR A 331 15.19 -0.69 -20.06
N PRO A 332 16.48 -0.89 -19.71
CA PRO A 332 16.94 -0.87 -18.32
C PRO A 332 17.03 0.54 -17.72
N VAL A 333 16.76 1.60 -18.47
CA VAL A 333 16.93 3.00 -18.01
C VAL A 333 15.57 3.64 -17.73
N GLY A 334 15.39 4.14 -16.48
CA GLY A 334 14.23 4.93 -16.05
C GLY A 334 13.49 4.34 -14.85
N PRO A 335 12.51 5.05 -14.29
CA PRO A 335 11.74 4.58 -13.13
C PRO A 335 10.99 3.29 -13.50
N ARG A 336 11.16 2.25 -12.69
CA ARG A 336 10.56 0.93 -12.90
C ARG A 336 9.13 0.85 -12.38
N ILE A 337 8.79 1.72 -11.41
CA ILE A 337 7.44 1.90 -10.88
C ILE A 337 6.95 3.26 -11.36
N GLY A 338 5.80 3.32 -12.02
CA GLY A 338 5.21 4.58 -12.47
C GLY A 338 4.81 5.49 -11.30
N SER A 339 4.71 6.80 -11.54
CA SER A 339 4.37 7.80 -10.50
C SER A 339 3.04 7.49 -9.80
N THR A 340 2.04 7.02 -10.55
CA THR A 340 0.72 6.64 -10.01
C THR A 340 0.81 5.44 -9.07
N ALA A 341 1.50 4.37 -9.47
CA ALA A 341 1.71 3.20 -8.61
C ALA A 341 2.57 3.55 -7.39
N HIS A 342 3.57 4.42 -7.56
CA HIS A 342 4.39 4.92 -6.46
C HIS A 342 3.52 5.70 -5.45
N ALA A 343 2.70 6.66 -5.91
CA ALA A 343 1.80 7.42 -5.05
C ALA A 343 0.82 6.50 -4.30
N ALA A 344 0.21 5.52 -5.00
CA ALA A 344 -0.69 4.55 -4.39
C ALA A 344 0.01 3.73 -3.29
N LEU A 345 1.20 3.19 -3.57
CA LEU A 345 1.98 2.40 -2.61
C LEU A 345 2.37 3.19 -1.36
N HIS A 346 2.60 4.50 -1.48
CA HIS A 346 3.02 5.35 -0.36
C HIS A 346 1.85 5.95 0.42
N HIS A 347 0.73 6.23 -0.21
CA HIS A 347 -0.33 7.04 0.39
C HIS A 347 -1.71 6.37 0.50
N ALA A 348 -1.99 5.28 -0.23
CA ALA A 348 -3.29 4.60 -0.09
C ALA A 348 -3.44 3.96 1.30
N HIS A 349 -4.63 4.02 1.88
CA HIS A 349 -4.94 3.43 3.18
C HIS A 349 -5.40 1.97 3.11
N CYS A 350 -5.66 1.47 1.91
CA CYS A 350 -6.04 0.08 1.63
C CYS A 350 -4.87 -0.71 1.02
N PRO A 351 -4.97 -2.04 0.92
CA PRO A 351 -4.06 -2.86 0.12
C PRO A 351 -3.97 -2.37 -1.33
N VAL A 352 -2.76 -2.38 -1.90
CA VAL A 352 -2.50 -1.91 -3.27
C VAL A 352 -1.99 -3.07 -4.12
N ALA A 353 -2.73 -3.42 -5.16
CA ALA A 353 -2.31 -4.37 -6.19
C ALA A 353 -1.64 -3.64 -7.35
N VAL A 354 -0.41 -4.01 -7.66
CA VAL A 354 0.36 -3.49 -8.79
C VAL A 354 0.46 -4.58 -9.85
N ILE A 355 -0.14 -4.33 -11.01
CA ILE A 355 -0.30 -5.30 -12.10
C ILE A 355 0.71 -5.00 -13.21
N PRO A 356 1.62 -5.93 -13.52
CA PRO A 356 2.50 -5.78 -14.68
C PRO A 356 1.68 -5.89 -15.97
N HIS A 357 1.86 -4.93 -16.89
CA HIS A 357 1.24 -4.92 -18.23
C HIS A 357 2.22 -4.42 -19.29
N THR A 358 2.00 -4.76 -20.54
CA THR A 358 2.83 -4.36 -21.70
C THR A 358 2.34 -3.10 -22.35
#